data_63ce5a498fed34fa1e00ba3c624de2fe
#
_entry.id   63ce5a498fed34fa1e00ba3c624de2fe
#
_cell.length_a   1.000
_cell.length_b   1.000
_cell.length_c   1.000
_cell.angle_alpha   90.00
_cell.angle_beta   90.00
_cell.angle_gamma   90.00
#
_symmetry.space_group_name_H-M   'P 1'
#
loop_
_entity.id
_entity.type
_entity.pdbx_description
1 polymer ?
#
loop_
_entity_poly.entity_id
_entity_poly.type
_entity_poly.pdbx_seq_one_letter_code
_entity_poly.pdbx_strand_id
1 'polypeptide(L)'
;FLSLGSTLVAWSQPVNTVNLLHQNLSLINPANFGNAANKTAFVDYRRQWTGFSNTPEQLTFLAEGAFRQNKIGLGLLVENNQVGVINRSNFGLGYRYKITFKEQHFLNLALQAGAERTSIDFSKIEAYDPTELKNIQPPQSSTIGRFTIGVNYRIAKIDIGVSATVYMGNKIRFSNPVTQGVLSFSKVPFYAVYAKRPFKLNNRWVYTPAFSILSTQGLSVYFDNSHTVSFDDRLDFGVGYRQSNNLYFHAGFTFMSQIKLSYAYQRNLGQYATVMTNTHELGLKFIIGTGKNGSSSNTPSSRNMEELQQQVDENEIRIAELNRRIDSLDQNV
;
A
#
# COMPACT_ATOMS: atom_id res chain seq x y z
N PHE A 1 2.24 -37.67 -38.97
CA PHE A 1 2.36 -36.26 -38.54
C PHE A 1 2.02 -36.20 -37.06
N LEU A 2 3.03 -36.22 -36.18
CA LEU A 2 2.89 -35.96 -34.77
C LEU A 2 2.91 -34.43 -34.56
N SER A 3 1.76 -33.89 -34.21
CA SER A 3 1.63 -32.52 -33.70
C SER A 3 2.17 -32.47 -32.27
N LEU A 4 3.39 -31.99 -32.09
CA LEU A 4 3.90 -31.57 -30.79
C LEU A 4 3.14 -30.30 -30.38
N GLY A 5 2.10 -30.47 -29.58
CA GLY A 5 1.47 -29.37 -28.86
C GLY A 5 2.44 -28.79 -27.84
N SER A 6 3.19 -27.77 -28.23
CA SER A 6 3.94 -26.94 -27.30
C SER A 6 2.94 -26.17 -26.44
N THR A 7 2.71 -26.63 -25.22
CA THR A 7 2.06 -25.83 -24.18
C THR A 7 2.95 -24.62 -23.90
N LEU A 8 2.65 -23.50 -24.52
CA LEU A 8 3.19 -22.22 -24.15
C LEU A 8 2.68 -21.94 -22.72
N VAL A 9 3.53 -22.15 -21.73
CA VAL A 9 3.30 -21.66 -20.37
C VAL A 9 3.43 -20.15 -20.45
N ALA A 10 2.31 -19.48 -20.71
CA ALA A 10 2.25 -18.03 -20.59
C ALA A 10 2.45 -17.70 -19.10
N TRP A 11 3.62 -17.19 -18.77
CA TRP A 11 3.91 -16.63 -17.46
C TRP A 11 3.05 -15.37 -17.28
N SER A 12 1.87 -15.55 -16.70
CA SER A 12 1.01 -14.43 -16.33
C SER A 12 1.79 -13.53 -15.36
N GLN A 13 1.81 -12.24 -15.65
CA GLN A 13 2.56 -11.30 -14.82
C GLN A 13 2.03 -11.31 -13.38
N PRO A 14 2.92 -11.22 -12.40
CA PRO A 14 2.53 -11.12 -10.99
C PRO A 14 1.65 -9.89 -10.77
N VAL A 15 0.86 -9.96 -9.72
CA VAL A 15 0.01 -8.88 -9.21
C VAL A 15 0.71 -7.52 -9.38
N ASN A 16 -0.02 -6.54 -9.90
CA ASN A 16 0.45 -5.17 -10.06
C ASN A 16 0.98 -4.62 -8.73
N THR A 17 2.28 -4.70 -8.55
CA THR A 17 2.94 -4.21 -7.34
C THR A 17 3.41 -2.79 -7.59
N VAL A 18 2.86 -1.86 -6.83
CA VAL A 18 3.30 -0.45 -6.84
C VAL A 18 4.70 -0.31 -6.23
N ASN A 19 5.49 0.63 -6.70
CA ASN A 19 6.83 0.89 -6.16
C ASN A 19 6.76 1.62 -4.80
N LEU A 20 5.67 2.35 -4.58
CA LEU A 20 5.36 3.02 -3.31
C LEU A 20 4.70 2.09 -2.28
N LEU A 21 4.72 0.77 -2.49
CA LEU A 21 4.07 -0.24 -1.64
C LEU A 21 4.45 -0.09 -0.17
N HIS A 22 5.74 0.04 0.13
CA HIS A 22 6.21 0.11 1.52
C HIS A 22 5.84 1.41 2.24
N GLN A 23 5.39 2.43 1.51
CA GLN A 23 4.79 3.63 2.06
C GLN A 23 3.29 3.43 2.38
N ASN A 24 2.62 2.47 1.71
CA ASN A 24 1.18 2.21 1.83
C ASN A 24 0.88 0.71 1.87
N LEU A 25 1.31 0.04 2.94
CA LEU A 25 1.10 -1.41 3.13
C LEU A 25 -0.39 -1.80 3.21
N SER A 26 -1.28 -0.82 3.41
CA SER A 26 -2.74 -1.00 3.34
C SER A 26 -3.22 -1.49 1.98
N LEU A 27 -2.44 -1.28 0.91
CA LEU A 27 -2.76 -1.76 -0.44
C LEU A 27 -2.77 -3.28 -0.55
N ILE A 28 -1.94 -3.97 0.25
CA ILE A 28 -1.83 -5.44 0.23
C ILE A 28 -2.39 -6.10 1.48
N ASN A 29 -2.47 -5.37 2.61
CA ASN A 29 -2.91 -5.94 3.87
C ASN A 29 -3.86 -4.98 4.60
N PRO A 30 -5.16 -5.29 4.69
CA PRO A 30 -6.15 -4.45 5.36
C PRO A 30 -5.89 -4.27 6.85
N ALA A 31 -5.04 -5.09 7.48
CA ALA A 31 -4.64 -4.91 8.88
C ALA A 31 -3.83 -3.61 9.12
N ASN A 32 -3.44 -2.90 8.06
CA ASN A 32 -2.83 -1.58 8.14
C ASN A 32 -3.84 -0.42 8.07
N PHE A 33 -5.11 -0.66 7.74
CA PHE A 33 -6.11 0.40 7.65
C PHE A 33 -6.17 1.24 8.94
N GLY A 34 -5.96 2.55 8.76
CA GLY A 34 -5.93 3.49 9.89
C GLY A 34 -4.83 3.21 10.92
N ASN A 35 -3.75 2.51 10.54
CA ASN A 35 -2.62 2.26 11.46
C ASN A 35 -1.87 3.55 11.82
N ALA A 36 -1.86 4.55 10.94
CA ALA A 36 -1.51 5.92 11.28
C ALA A 36 -2.66 6.55 12.09
N ALA A 37 -2.33 7.39 13.06
CA ALA A 37 -3.33 8.08 13.89
C ALA A 37 -4.24 9.02 13.08
N ASN A 38 -3.79 9.45 11.92
CA ASN A 38 -4.46 10.38 11.03
C ASN A 38 -5.35 9.64 10.02
N LYS A 39 -6.45 10.28 9.61
CA LYS A 39 -7.19 9.86 8.44
C LYS A 39 -6.40 10.27 7.20
N THR A 40 -6.33 9.39 6.20
CA THR A 40 -5.57 9.67 4.98
C THR A 40 -6.38 9.30 3.74
N ALA A 41 -6.17 10.07 2.68
CA ALA A 41 -6.58 9.71 1.33
C ALA A 41 -5.34 9.68 0.44
N PHE A 42 -5.18 8.64 -0.33
CA PHE A 42 -4.04 8.43 -1.20
C PHE A 42 -4.52 8.13 -2.61
N VAL A 43 -3.95 8.83 -3.58
CA VAL A 43 -4.13 8.57 -5.01
C VAL A 43 -2.78 8.21 -5.58
N ASP A 44 -2.73 7.17 -6.38
CA ASP A 44 -1.53 6.69 -7.04
C ASP A 44 -1.82 6.41 -8.51
N TYR A 45 -0.98 6.93 -9.38
CA TYR A 45 -1.00 6.65 -10.81
C TYR A 45 0.33 6.06 -11.24
N ARG A 46 0.27 4.89 -11.86
CA ARG A 46 1.44 4.16 -12.33
C ARG A 46 1.28 3.81 -13.79
N ARG A 47 2.31 4.11 -14.58
CA ARG A 47 2.43 3.73 -15.99
C ARG A 47 3.69 2.92 -16.19
N GLN A 48 3.53 1.70 -16.72
CA GLN A 48 4.64 0.78 -16.98
C GLN A 48 5.03 0.83 -18.45
N TRP A 49 6.32 0.59 -18.73
CA TRP A 49 6.88 0.43 -20.08
C TRP A 49 6.53 1.58 -21.01
N THR A 50 6.88 2.79 -20.60
CA THR A 50 6.48 4.04 -21.26
C THR A 50 6.97 4.22 -22.70
N GLY A 51 7.73 3.25 -23.26
CA GLY A 51 8.18 3.23 -24.66
C GLY A 51 7.18 2.68 -25.66
N PHE A 52 6.01 2.19 -25.23
CA PHE A 52 5.00 1.56 -26.10
C PHE A 52 3.64 2.26 -26.01
N SER A 53 2.80 2.03 -27.02
CA SER A 53 1.36 2.31 -26.96
C SER A 53 0.63 1.23 -26.16
N ASN A 54 -0.51 1.57 -25.54
CA ASN A 54 -1.37 0.62 -24.79
C ASN A 54 -0.64 -0.09 -23.62
N THR A 55 0.29 0.62 -22.98
CA THR A 55 1.07 0.12 -21.84
C THR A 55 0.21 -0.09 -20.60
N PRO A 56 0.63 -0.97 -19.66
CA PRO A 56 -0.09 -1.14 -18.42
C PRO A 56 -0.17 0.17 -17.61
N GLU A 57 -1.38 0.55 -17.25
CA GLU A 57 -1.68 1.70 -16.41
C GLU A 57 -2.47 1.26 -15.18
N GLN A 58 -2.16 1.86 -14.05
CA GLN A 58 -2.85 1.61 -12.79
C GLN A 58 -3.19 2.95 -12.14
N LEU A 59 -4.45 3.08 -11.73
CA LEU A 59 -4.92 4.16 -10.87
C LEU A 59 -5.44 3.53 -9.58
N THR A 60 -4.92 3.98 -8.45
CA THR A 60 -5.33 3.50 -7.12
C THR A 60 -5.82 4.67 -6.28
N PHE A 61 -6.94 4.48 -5.62
CA PHE A 61 -7.45 5.36 -4.58
C PHE A 61 -7.60 4.56 -3.29
N LEU A 62 -7.01 5.07 -2.22
CA LEU A 62 -7.10 4.49 -0.87
C LEU A 62 -7.50 5.59 0.11
N ALA A 63 -8.64 5.43 0.78
CA ALA A 63 -9.01 6.26 1.91
C ALA A 63 -9.07 5.40 3.17
N GLU A 64 -8.40 5.84 4.23
CA GLU A 64 -8.34 5.08 5.47
C GLU A 64 -8.34 5.98 6.70
N GLY A 65 -8.78 5.44 7.83
CA GLY A 65 -8.78 6.19 9.07
C GLY A 65 -8.98 5.31 10.30
N ALA A 66 -8.49 5.83 11.43
CA ALA A 66 -8.65 5.23 12.73
C ALA A 66 -9.82 5.86 13.49
N PHE A 67 -10.53 5.03 14.24
CA PHE A 67 -11.67 5.39 15.08
C PHE A 67 -11.53 4.76 16.46
N ARG A 68 -12.32 5.24 17.44
CA ARG A 68 -12.34 4.74 18.82
C ARG A 68 -10.94 4.61 19.42
N GLN A 69 -10.20 5.71 19.46
CA GLN A 69 -8.82 5.73 19.99
C GLN A 69 -7.90 4.71 19.31
N ASN A 70 -8.01 4.60 17.99
CA ASN A 70 -7.23 3.69 17.16
C ASN A 70 -7.50 2.18 17.38
N LYS A 71 -8.59 1.80 18.06
CA LYS A 71 -9.01 0.39 18.16
C LYS A 71 -9.58 -0.14 16.85
N ILE A 72 -10.29 0.72 16.11
CA ILE A 72 -10.94 0.38 14.84
C ILE A 72 -10.25 1.14 13.71
N GLY A 73 -9.94 0.45 12.63
CA GLY A 73 -9.51 1.03 11.36
C GLY A 73 -10.54 0.72 10.28
N LEU A 74 -10.87 1.71 9.48
CA LEU A 74 -11.70 1.55 8.28
C LEU A 74 -10.88 1.96 7.07
N GLY A 75 -11.12 1.27 5.95
CA GLY A 75 -10.47 1.55 4.69
C GLY A 75 -11.39 1.32 3.49
N LEU A 76 -11.23 2.18 2.49
CA LEU A 76 -11.84 2.07 1.17
C LEU A 76 -10.70 2.01 0.15
N LEU A 77 -10.65 0.95 -0.64
CA LEU A 77 -9.69 0.76 -1.73
C LEU A 77 -10.46 0.70 -3.06
N VAL A 78 -10.05 1.51 -4.01
CA VAL A 78 -10.51 1.47 -5.39
C VAL A 78 -9.28 1.42 -6.29
N GLU A 79 -9.22 0.44 -7.17
CA GLU A 79 -8.13 0.28 -8.12
C GLU A 79 -8.68 0.08 -9.52
N ASN A 80 -8.04 0.69 -10.49
CA ASN A 80 -8.30 0.46 -11.89
C ASN A 80 -6.99 0.10 -12.60
N ASN A 81 -6.93 -1.06 -13.21
CA ASN A 81 -5.75 -1.58 -13.90
C ASN A 81 -6.11 -1.86 -15.36
N GLN A 82 -5.49 -1.14 -16.26
CA GLN A 82 -5.65 -1.35 -17.71
C GLN A 82 -4.38 -1.97 -18.29
N VAL A 83 -4.53 -3.05 -19.04
CA VAL A 83 -3.44 -3.71 -19.79
C VAL A 83 -3.96 -4.02 -21.18
N GLY A 84 -3.56 -3.22 -22.16
CA GLY A 84 -4.09 -3.31 -23.50
C GLY A 84 -5.61 -3.15 -23.53
N VAL A 85 -6.32 -4.19 -24.00
CA VAL A 85 -7.78 -4.22 -24.11
C VAL A 85 -8.50 -4.69 -22.84
N ILE A 86 -7.73 -5.15 -21.84
CA ILE A 86 -8.25 -5.67 -20.58
C ILE A 86 -8.24 -4.57 -19.52
N ASN A 87 -9.39 -4.30 -18.93
CA ASN A 87 -9.53 -3.41 -17.79
C ASN A 87 -10.02 -4.21 -16.56
N ARG A 88 -9.37 -4.01 -15.42
CA ARG A 88 -9.74 -4.60 -14.13
C ARG A 88 -9.98 -3.50 -13.12
N SER A 89 -11.21 -3.40 -12.63
CA SER A 89 -11.59 -2.45 -11.59
C SER A 89 -11.88 -3.21 -10.29
N ASN A 90 -11.21 -2.85 -9.22
CA ASN A 90 -11.38 -3.39 -7.87
C ASN A 90 -12.03 -2.35 -6.96
N PHE A 91 -12.96 -2.79 -6.15
CA PHE A 91 -13.55 -2.02 -5.07
C PHE A 91 -13.51 -2.86 -3.80
N GLY A 92 -13.09 -2.28 -2.69
CA GLY A 92 -13.04 -2.99 -1.41
C GLY A 92 -13.25 -2.08 -0.22
N LEU A 93 -14.09 -2.53 0.71
CA LEU A 93 -14.29 -1.92 2.03
C LEU A 93 -13.65 -2.81 3.08
N GLY A 94 -12.88 -2.24 3.98
CA GLY A 94 -12.14 -2.99 4.97
C GLY A 94 -12.36 -2.48 6.39
N TYR A 95 -12.30 -3.42 7.30
CA TYR A 95 -12.39 -3.23 8.74
C TYR A 95 -11.18 -3.87 9.43
N ARG A 96 -10.54 -3.12 10.32
CA ARG A 96 -9.42 -3.57 11.15
C ARG A 96 -9.77 -3.41 12.62
N TYR A 97 -9.48 -4.41 13.43
CA TYR A 97 -9.56 -4.37 14.88
C TYR A 97 -8.16 -4.52 15.50
N LYS A 98 -7.81 -3.59 16.41
CA LYS A 98 -6.51 -3.57 17.09
C LYS A 98 -6.63 -4.09 18.50
N ILE A 99 -5.83 -5.10 18.84
CA ILE A 99 -5.63 -5.66 20.18
C ILE A 99 -4.28 -5.14 20.69
N THR A 100 -4.30 -4.36 21.75
CA THR A 100 -3.10 -3.81 22.37
C THR A 100 -2.71 -4.61 23.59
N PHE A 101 -1.49 -5.14 23.63
CA PHE A 101 -0.94 -5.89 24.76
C PHE A 101 -0.11 -4.98 25.67
N LYS A 102 0.74 -4.12 25.06
CA LYS A 102 1.57 -3.10 25.70
C LYS A 102 1.71 -1.92 24.74
N GLU A 103 2.30 -0.80 25.16
CA GLU A 103 2.40 0.42 24.33
C GLU A 103 2.93 0.20 22.90
N GLN A 104 3.92 -0.65 22.73
CA GLN A 104 4.54 -0.92 21.42
C GLN A 104 4.28 -2.36 20.91
N HIS A 105 3.36 -3.08 21.55
CA HIS A 105 3.01 -4.45 21.19
C HIS A 105 1.52 -4.53 20.92
N PHE A 106 1.14 -4.72 19.67
CA PHE A 106 -0.24 -4.87 19.28
C PHE A 106 -0.41 -5.81 18.10
N LEU A 107 -1.57 -6.40 18.02
CA LEU A 107 -2.05 -7.25 16.93
C LEU A 107 -3.22 -6.57 16.24
N ASN A 108 -3.14 -6.41 14.94
CA ASN A 108 -4.24 -5.98 14.10
C ASN A 108 -4.80 -7.19 13.34
N LEU A 109 -6.10 -7.38 13.41
CA LEU A 109 -6.84 -8.35 12.62
C LEU A 109 -7.77 -7.59 11.68
N ALA A 110 -7.87 -8.02 10.43
CA ALA A 110 -8.69 -7.30 9.46
C ALA A 110 -9.32 -8.20 8.41
N LEU A 111 -10.44 -7.70 7.91
CA LEU A 111 -11.15 -8.24 6.77
C LEU A 111 -11.48 -7.10 5.81
N GLN A 112 -11.28 -7.33 4.52
CA GLN A 112 -11.75 -6.47 3.44
C GLN A 112 -12.67 -7.31 2.54
N ALA A 113 -13.83 -6.77 2.21
CA ALA A 113 -14.78 -7.36 1.27
C ALA A 113 -15.05 -6.40 0.12
N GLY A 114 -15.23 -6.94 -1.06
CA GLY A 114 -15.46 -6.14 -2.24
C GLY A 114 -15.71 -6.96 -3.49
N ALA A 115 -15.53 -6.32 -4.63
CA ALA A 115 -15.73 -6.93 -5.93
C ALA A 115 -14.61 -6.53 -6.91
N GLU A 116 -14.30 -7.43 -7.82
CA GLU A 116 -13.44 -7.20 -8.97
C GLU A 116 -14.27 -7.38 -10.24
N ARG A 117 -14.29 -6.33 -11.07
CA ARG A 117 -14.85 -6.36 -12.41
C ARG A 117 -13.72 -6.42 -13.42
N THR A 118 -13.73 -7.44 -14.28
CA THR A 118 -12.84 -7.54 -15.43
C THR A 118 -13.68 -7.29 -16.68
N SER A 119 -13.25 -6.36 -17.54
CA SER A 119 -13.84 -6.10 -18.85
C SER A 119 -12.81 -6.25 -19.95
N ILE A 120 -13.23 -6.72 -21.11
CA ILE A 120 -12.44 -6.79 -22.33
C ILE A 120 -13.15 -5.96 -23.39
N ASP A 121 -12.45 -5.00 -23.95
CA ASP A 121 -12.93 -4.16 -25.05
C ASP A 121 -12.33 -4.66 -26.36
N PHE A 122 -13.07 -5.53 -27.02
CA PHE A 122 -12.66 -6.13 -28.30
C PHE A 122 -12.62 -5.09 -29.43
N SER A 123 -13.31 -3.94 -29.31
CA SER A 123 -13.29 -2.89 -30.33
C SER A 123 -11.94 -2.18 -30.49
N LYS A 124 -11.08 -2.32 -29.48
CA LYS A 124 -9.71 -1.77 -29.47
C LYS A 124 -8.65 -2.71 -30.07
N ILE A 125 -9.07 -3.88 -30.54
CA ILE A 125 -8.16 -4.84 -31.19
C ILE A 125 -7.98 -4.39 -32.64
N GLU A 126 -6.74 -4.10 -33.02
CA GLU A 126 -6.36 -3.86 -34.41
C GLU A 126 -6.15 -5.23 -35.08
N ALA A 127 -7.00 -5.58 -36.05
CA ALA A 127 -6.83 -6.78 -36.83
C ALA A 127 -6.04 -6.47 -38.12
N TYR A 128 -5.12 -7.35 -38.48
CA TYR A 128 -4.35 -7.22 -39.72
C TYR A 128 -5.26 -7.37 -40.97
N ASP A 129 -6.30 -8.22 -40.87
CA ASP A 129 -7.30 -8.41 -41.90
C ASP A 129 -8.61 -7.70 -41.51
N PRO A 130 -9.07 -6.71 -42.29
CA PRO A 130 -10.33 -6.02 -42.05
C PRO A 130 -11.57 -6.95 -42.03
N THR A 131 -11.50 -8.14 -42.63
CA THR A 131 -12.59 -9.11 -42.59
C THR A 131 -12.75 -9.75 -41.21
N GLU A 132 -11.68 -9.86 -40.43
CA GLU A 132 -11.71 -10.34 -39.04
C GLU A 132 -12.44 -9.35 -38.12
N LEU A 133 -12.43 -8.06 -38.45
CA LEU A 133 -13.14 -7.01 -37.68
C LEU A 133 -14.67 -7.23 -37.68
N LYS A 134 -15.23 -7.90 -38.66
CA LYS A 134 -16.68 -8.22 -38.71
C LYS A 134 -17.12 -9.13 -37.55
N ASN A 135 -16.19 -9.82 -36.93
CA ASN A 135 -16.42 -10.70 -35.79
C ASN A 135 -16.07 -10.08 -34.44
N ILE A 136 -15.71 -8.80 -34.44
CA ILE A 136 -15.41 -8.06 -33.19
C ILE A 136 -16.69 -7.91 -32.38
N GLN A 137 -16.58 -8.35 -31.15
CA GLN A 137 -17.70 -8.36 -30.22
C GLN A 137 -17.79 -7.05 -29.44
N PRO A 138 -18.99 -6.71 -28.97
CA PRO A 138 -19.15 -5.62 -28.01
C PRO A 138 -18.33 -5.91 -26.75
N PRO A 139 -17.95 -4.86 -26.00
CA PRO A 139 -17.23 -5.02 -24.73
C PRO A 139 -17.97 -5.96 -23.80
N GLN A 140 -17.25 -6.89 -23.21
CA GLN A 140 -17.81 -7.85 -22.26
C GLN A 140 -17.22 -7.62 -20.88
N SER A 141 -17.98 -7.90 -19.84
CA SER A 141 -17.51 -7.76 -18.46
C SER A 141 -18.02 -8.90 -17.58
N SER A 142 -17.19 -9.25 -16.60
CA SER A 142 -17.52 -10.23 -15.57
C SER A 142 -17.13 -9.67 -14.20
N THR A 143 -17.97 -9.88 -13.19
CA THR A 143 -17.75 -9.40 -11.82
C THR A 143 -17.71 -10.60 -10.88
N ILE A 144 -16.72 -10.59 -9.97
CA ILE A 144 -16.54 -11.61 -8.94
C ILE A 144 -16.36 -10.97 -7.57
N GLY A 145 -16.73 -11.67 -6.50
CA GLY A 145 -16.46 -11.24 -5.13
C GLY A 145 -14.97 -11.38 -4.79
N ARG A 146 -14.42 -10.40 -4.07
CA ARG A 146 -13.04 -10.39 -3.57
C ARG A 146 -13.03 -10.19 -2.06
N PHE A 147 -12.28 -11.04 -1.35
CA PHE A 147 -12.11 -10.98 0.09
C PHE A 147 -10.63 -11.01 0.42
N THR A 148 -10.20 -10.14 1.33
CA THR A 148 -8.82 -10.12 1.84
C THR A 148 -8.85 -10.19 3.35
N ILE A 149 -8.18 -11.19 3.91
CA ILE A 149 -7.96 -11.32 5.35
C ILE A 149 -6.54 -10.87 5.62
N GLY A 150 -6.36 -10.09 6.69
CA GLY A 150 -5.06 -9.55 7.06
C GLY A 150 -4.78 -9.65 8.54
N VAL A 151 -3.51 -9.90 8.85
CA VAL A 151 -2.94 -9.86 10.19
C VAL A 151 -1.70 -8.99 10.14
N ASN A 152 -1.52 -8.10 11.12
CA ASN A 152 -0.30 -7.34 11.32
C ASN A 152 0.05 -7.37 12.81
N TYR A 153 1.26 -7.75 13.13
CA TYR A 153 1.79 -7.74 14.49
C TYR A 153 2.93 -6.75 14.59
N ARG A 154 2.83 -5.82 15.54
CA ARG A 154 3.93 -4.92 15.88
C ARG A 154 4.53 -5.32 17.21
N ILE A 155 5.85 -5.48 17.21
CA ILE A 155 6.66 -5.73 18.38
C ILE A 155 7.91 -4.84 18.32
N ALA A 156 8.14 -4.02 19.35
CA ALA A 156 9.34 -3.19 19.48
C ALA A 156 9.71 -2.41 18.20
N LYS A 157 8.74 -1.77 17.54
CA LYS A 157 8.86 -1.03 16.26
C LYS A 157 9.03 -1.90 14.99
N ILE A 158 9.06 -3.22 15.09
CA ILE A 158 9.03 -4.10 13.94
C ILE A 158 7.56 -4.35 13.57
N ASP A 159 7.18 -4.08 12.34
CA ASP A 159 5.88 -4.44 11.78
C ASP A 159 6.04 -5.70 10.93
N ILE A 160 5.33 -6.75 11.26
CA ILE A 160 5.26 -7.99 10.49
C ILE A 160 3.81 -8.21 10.11
N GLY A 161 3.52 -8.40 8.83
CA GLY A 161 2.16 -8.61 8.35
C GLY A 161 2.06 -9.76 7.37
N VAL A 162 0.89 -10.39 7.41
CA VAL A 162 0.49 -11.47 6.49
C VAL A 162 -0.92 -11.18 6.00
N SER A 163 -1.18 -11.40 4.73
CA SER A 163 -2.51 -11.30 4.15
C SER A 163 -2.75 -12.35 3.09
N ALA A 164 -4.04 -12.69 2.91
CA ALA A 164 -4.51 -13.57 1.87
C ALA A 164 -5.74 -12.96 1.19
N THR A 165 -5.70 -12.86 -0.14
CA THR A 165 -6.84 -12.46 -0.97
C THR A 165 -7.41 -13.68 -1.67
N VAL A 166 -8.71 -13.89 -1.52
CA VAL A 166 -9.46 -14.99 -2.16
C VAL A 166 -10.62 -14.42 -2.97
N TYR A 167 -11.10 -15.21 -3.94
CA TYR A 167 -12.16 -14.79 -4.84
C TYR A 167 -13.35 -15.74 -4.76
N MET A 168 -14.56 -15.18 -4.69
CA MET A 168 -15.80 -15.94 -4.83
C MET A 168 -16.18 -16.01 -6.30
N GLY A 169 -16.41 -17.24 -6.80
CA GLY A 169 -16.65 -17.42 -8.22
C GLY A 169 -15.35 -17.22 -9.02
N ASN A 170 -14.40 -18.12 -8.83
CA ASN A 170 -13.03 -18.00 -9.36
C ASN A 170 -12.92 -17.99 -10.90
N LYS A 171 -14.02 -18.20 -11.64
CA LYS A 171 -14.02 -18.24 -13.09
C LYS A 171 -14.65 -16.99 -13.69
N ILE A 172 -13.83 -16.23 -14.40
CA ILE A 172 -14.28 -15.15 -15.27
C ILE A 172 -14.55 -15.76 -16.65
N ARG A 173 -15.75 -15.58 -17.18
CA ARG A 173 -16.16 -16.13 -18.47
C ARG A 173 -16.61 -15.03 -19.40
N PHE A 174 -16.14 -15.11 -20.63
CA PHE A 174 -16.58 -14.29 -21.73
C PHE A 174 -17.07 -15.24 -22.84
N SER A 175 -18.29 -15.06 -23.31
CA SER A 175 -18.88 -15.89 -24.34
C SER A 175 -18.93 -15.16 -25.66
N ASN A 176 -18.58 -15.84 -26.75
CA ASN A 176 -18.77 -15.35 -28.09
C ASN A 176 -20.11 -15.85 -28.62
N PRO A 177 -21.13 -14.99 -28.82
CA PRO A 177 -22.44 -15.44 -29.32
C PRO A 177 -22.40 -15.92 -30.77
N VAL A 178 -21.40 -15.50 -31.57
CA VAL A 178 -21.28 -15.89 -32.98
C VAL A 178 -20.58 -17.24 -33.13
N THR A 179 -19.43 -17.42 -32.47
CA THR A 179 -18.62 -18.65 -32.57
C THR A 179 -18.95 -19.68 -31.50
N GLN A 180 -19.83 -19.35 -30.54
CA GLN A 180 -20.14 -20.14 -29.34
C GLN A 180 -18.88 -20.48 -28.49
N GLY A 181 -17.76 -19.84 -28.80
CA GLY A 181 -16.52 -19.93 -28.00
C GLY A 181 -16.64 -19.32 -26.63
N VAL A 182 -16.05 -19.96 -25.63
CA VAL A 182 -15.98 -19.40 -24.24
C VAL A 182 -14.54 -19.20 -23.88
N LEU A 183 -14.17 -17.92 -23.64
CA LEU A 183 -12.90 -17.57 -23.03
C LEU A 183 -13.08 -17.57 -21.50
N SER A 184 -12.31 -18.40 -20.81
CA SER A 184 -12.43 -18.54 -19.36
C SER A 184 -11.07 -18.34 -18.68
N PHE A 185 -11.03 -17.47 -17.68
CA PHE A 185 -9.86 -17.25 -16.82
C PHE A 185 -10.19 -17.67 -15.39
N SER A 186 -9.24 -18.33 -14.74
CA SER A 186 -9.37 -18.62 -13.32
C SER A 186 -8.63 -17.57 -12.49
N LYS A 187 -9.31 -17.01 -11.48
CA LYS A 187 -8.68 -16.20 -10.45
C LYS A 187 -8.14 -17.10 -9.36
N VAL A 188 -6.91 -16.88 -9.00
CA VAL A 188 -6.20 -17.65 -7.98
C VAL A 188 -5.89 -16.79 -6.76
N PRO A 189 -5.81 -17.39 -5.57
CA PRO A 189 -5.49 -16.65 -4.34
C PRO A 189 -4.14 -15.92 -4.44
N PHE A 190 -4.08 -14.77 -3.78
CA PHE A 190 -2.89 -13.96 -3.62
C PHE A 190 -2.51 -13.87 -2.16
N TYR A 191 -1.25 -14.07 -1.86
CA TYR A 191 -0.68 -14.03 -0.52
C TYR A 191 0.41 -12.98 -0.44
N ALA A 192 0.46 -12.26 0.67
CA ALA A 192 1.52 -11.30 0.95
C ALA A 192 2.03 -11.46 2.37
N VAL A 193 3.35 -11.41 2.51
CA VAL A 193 4.06 -11.33 3.79
C VAL A 193 5.00 -10.14 3.71
N TYR A 194 5.10 -9.36 4.77
CA TYR A 194 6.06 -8.27 4.82
C TYR A 194 6.60 -8.07 6.23
N ALA A 195 7.78 -7.46 6.28
CA ALA A 195 8.39 -6.96 7.49
C ALA A 195 9.01 -5.59 7.23
N LYS A 196 8.87 -4.65 8.17
CA LYS A 196 9.58 -3.37 8.14
C LYS A 196 9.94 -2.90 9.54
N ARG A 197 11.02 -2.14 9.64
CA ARG A 197 11.47 -1.56 10.91
C ARG A 197 12.09 -0.18 10.68
N PRO A 198 11.55 0.91 11.26
CA PRO A 198 12.23 2.19 11.27
C PRO A 198 13.36 2.22 12.32
N PHE A 199 14.53 2.71 11.92
CA PHE A 199 15.68 2.96 12.77
C PHE A 199 15.92 4.47 12.83
N LYS A 200 15.83 5.07 14.01
CA LYS A 200 16.22 6.46 14.21
C LYS A 200 17.77 6.54 14.19
N LEU A 201 18.33 7.17 13.18
CA LEU A 201 19.76 7.43 13.09
C LEU A 201 20.14 8.62 13.98
N ASN A 202 19.29 9.64 14.01
CA ASN A 202 19.34 10.79 14.91
C ASN A 202 17.96 11.45 14.99
N ASN A 203 17.86 12.66 15.53
CA ASN A 203 16.58 13.37 15.70
C ASN A 203 15.91 13.77 14.38
N ARG A 204 16.65 13.81 13.26
CA ARG A 204 16.17 14.26 11.95
C ARG A 204 16.11 13.15 10.91
N TRP A 205 16.91 12.10 11.06
CA TRP A 205 17.06 11.05 10.08
C TRP A 205 16.49 9.72 10.58
N VAL A 206 15.64 9.12 9.79
CA VAL A 206 15.08 7.78 10.03
C VAL A 206 15.38 6.90 8.81
N TYR A 207 15.99 5.75 9.04
CA TYR A 207 16.19 4.72 8.03
C TYR A 207 15.18 3.61 8.20
N THR A 208 14.47 3.24 7.14
CA THR A 208 13.41 2.23 7.18
C THR A 208 13.65 1.17 6.10
N PRO A 209 14.34 0.07 6.42
CA PRO A 209 14.34 -1.11 5.59
C PRO A 209 12.97 -1.80 5.63
N ALA A 210 12.54 -2.31 4.50
CA ALA A 210 11.30 -3.07 4.35
C ALA A 210 11.51 -4.21 3.36
N PHE A 211 10.88 -5.34 3.64
CA PHE A 211 10.94 -6.53 2.83
C PHE A 211 9.54 -7.09 2.66
N SER A 212 9.19 -7.55 1.46
CA SER A 212 7.94 -8.24 1.22
C SER A 212 8.11 -9.44 0.29
N ILE A 213 7.28 -10.44 0.53
CA ILE A 213 7.12 -11.64 -0.26
C ILE A 213 5.68 -11.65 -0.75
N LEU A 214 5.50 -11.70 -2.06
CA LEU A 214 4.20 -11.76 -2.70
C LEU A 214 4.12 -13.07 -3.48
N SER A 215 3.01 -13.78 -3.34
CA SER A 215 2.82 -15.07 -4.00
C SER A 215 1.41 -15.19 -4.55
N THR A 216 1.34 -15.72 -5.76
CA THR A 216 0.08 -16.10 -6.40
C THR A 216 0.20 -17.54 -6.83
N GLN A 217 -0.82 -18.35 -6.60
CA GLN A 217 -0.80 -19.76 -6.97
C GLN A 217 -0.50 -19.94 -8.46
N GLY A 218 0.48 -20.80 -8.77
CA GLY A 218 0.91 -21.07 -10.15
C GLY A 218 1.93 -20.06 -10.71
N LEU A 219 2.36 -19.05 -9.94
CA LEU A 219 3.40 -18.11 -10.32
C LEU A 219 4.60 -18.21 -9.39
N SER A 220 5.75 -17.72 -9.85
CA SER A 220 6.94 -17.61 -9.00
C SER A 220 6.69 -16.69 -7.81
N VAL A 221 7.26 -17.05 -6.67
CA VAL A 221 7.28 -16.17 -5.50
C VAL A 221 8.05 -14.90 -5.83
N TYR A 222 7.54 -13.77 -5.37
CA TYR A 222 8.01 -12.45 -5.73
C TYR A 222 8.57 -11.72 -4.51
N PHE A 223 9.84 -11.41 -4.55
CA PHE A 223 10.55 -10.71 -3.48
C PHE A 223 10.71 -9.23 -3.81
N ASP A 224 10.41 -8.38 -2.86
CA ASP A 224 10.61 -6.93 -2.94
C ASP A 224 11.34 -6.45 -1.69
N ASN A 225 12.42 -5.72 -1.88
CA ASN A 225 13.25 -5.17 -0.83
C ASN A 225 13.40 -3.66 -1.05
N SER A 226 13.10 -2.85 -0.05
CA SER A 226 13.14 -1.39 -0.11
C SER A 226 13.88 -0.79 1.06
N HIS A 227 14.68 0.22 0.79
CA HIS A 227 15.44 0.99 1.76
C HIS A 227 15.04 2.45 1.63
N THR A 228 14.42 3.01 2.64
CA THR A 228 13.97 4.42 2.66
C THR A 228 14.70 5.18 3.75
N VAL A 229 15.16 6.38 3.41
CA VAL A 229 15.71 7.34 4.36
C VAL A 229 14.78 8.54 4.37
N SER A 230 14.31 8.91 5.57
CA SER A 230 13.42 10.06 5.78
C SER A 230 14.16 11.14 6.56
N PHE A 231 13.97 12.40 6.16
CA PHE A 231 14.55 13.58 6.78
C PHE A 231 13.45 14.51 7.29
N ASP A 232 13.46 14.80 8.59
CA ASP A 232 12.51 15.69 9.29
C ASP A 232 11.02 15.34 9.02
N ASP A 233 10.70 14.07 8.72
CA ASP A 233 9.36 13.61 8.29
C ASP A 233 8.81 14.38 7.07
N ARG A 234 9.66 15.13 6.36
CA ARG A 234 9.30 15.94 5.19
C ARG A 234 9.83 15.41 3.88
N LEU A 235 11.03 14.88 3.88
CA LEU A 235 11.68 14.35 2.69
C LEU A 235 11.91 12.86 2.87
N ASP A 236 11.59 12.08 1.84
CA ASP A 236 11.88 10.66 1.78
C ASP A 236 12.64 10.37 0.49
N PHE A 237 13.67 9.57 0.60
CA PHE A 237 14.41 9.02 -0.52
C PHE A 237 14.59 7.53 -0.31
N GLY A 238 14.46 6.77 -1.36
CA GLY A 238 14.66 5.35 -1.23
C GLY A 238 15.01 4.66 -2.53
N VAL A 239 15.55 3.47 -2.36
CA VAL A 239 15.89 2.54 -3.42
C VAL A 239 15.32 1.18 -3.07
N GLY A 240 14.83 0.48 -4.06
CA GLY A 240 14.36 -0.89 -3.87
C GLY A 240 14.74 -1.77 -5.04
N TYR A 241 14.89 -3.03 -4.72
CA TYR A 241 15.11 -4.10 -5.69
C TYR A 241 13.99 -5.11 -5.61
N ARG A 242 13.47 -5.46 -6.76
CA ARG A 242 12.39 -6.40 -6.92
C ARG A 242 12.83 -7.55 -7.80
N GLN A 243 12.55 -8.76 -7.38
CA GLN A 243 12.83 -9.94 -8.16
C GLN A 243 12.30 -9.76 -9.60
N SER A 244 12.95 -10.36 -10.59
CA SER A 244 12.81 -10.09 -12.02
C SER A 244 13.61 -8.86 -12.50
N ASN A 245 14.72 -8.57 -11.79
CA ASN A 245 15.70 -7.56 -12.15
C ASN A 245 15.13 -6.14 -12.28
N ASN A 246 14.21 -5.77 -11.41
CA ASN A 246 13.67 -4.43 -11.36
C ASN A 246 14.32 -3.64 -10.23
N LEU A 247 15.04 -2.60 -10.58
CA LEU A 247 15.54 -1.59 -9.65
C LEU A 247 14.63 -0.37 -9.69
N TYR A 248 14.22 0.14 -8.53
CA TYR A 248 13.42 1.34 -8.45
C TYR A 248 13.96 2.32 -7.43
N PHE A 249 13.76 3.60 -7.73
CA PHE A 249 14.07 4.73 -6.87
C PHE A 249 12.78 5.46 -6.55
N HIS A 250 12.64 5.98 -5.35
CA HIS A 250 11.53 6.83 -5.01
C HIS A 250 12.00 8.05 -4.21
N ALA A 251 11.27 9.15 -4.39
CA ALA A 251 11.40 10.36 -3.60
C ALA A 251 10.03 10.85 -3.16
N GLY A 252 9.95 11.44 -1.99
CA GLY A 252 8.71 11.99 -1.45
C GLY A 252 8.98 13.31 -0.73
N PHE A 253 8.01 14.22 -0.85
CA PHE A 253 8.03 15.50 -0.16
C PHE A 253 6.68 15.74 0.53
N THR A 254 6.72 16.06 1.83
CA THR A 254 5.53 16.39 2.61
C THR A 254 5.43 17.90 2.78
N PHE A 255 4.38 18.48 2.20
CA PHE A 255 4.08 19.89 2.27
C PHE A 255 3.07 20.18 3.38
N MET A 256 3.34 21.21 4.21
CA MET A 256 2.48 21.64 5.34
C MET A 256 2.03 20.50 6.28
N SER A 257 2.78 19.40 6.36
CA SER A 257 2.46 18.19 7.13
C SER A 257 1.13 17.52 6.77
N GLN A 258 0.49 17.95 5.69
CA GLN A 258 -0.83 17.49 5.26
C GLN A 258 -0.85 16.84 3.88
N ILE A 259 0.03 17.25 3.00
CA ILE A 259 0.07 16.76 1.62
C ILE A 259 1.44 16.17 1.35
N LYS A 260 1.49 14.89 1.00
CA LYS A 260 2.71 14.21 0.58
C LYS A 260 2.63 13.89 -0.89
N LEU A 261 3.56 14.44 -1.66
CA LEU A 261 3.81 14.06 -3.05
C LEU A 261 4.94 13.05 -3.10
N SER A 262 4.76 11.96 -3.82
CA SER A 262 5.77 10.90 -4.00
C SER A 262 5.90 10.57 -5.47
N TYR A 263 7.11 10.33 -5.91
CA TYR A 263 7.41 9.88 -7.27
C TYR A 263 8.33 8.67 -7.19
N ALA A 264 8.06 7.67 -8.03
CA ALA A 264 8.94 6.52 -8.17
C ALA A 264 9.24 6.25 -9.65
N TYR A 265 10.49 5.88 -9.89
CA TYR A 265 11.03 5.48 -11.19
C TYR A 265 11.58 4.07 -11.08
N GLN A 266 11.15 3.17 -11.96
CA GLN A 266 11.63 1.79 -12.01
C GLN A 266 12.25 1.50 -13.37
N ARG A 267 13.38 0.79 -13.35
CA ARG A 267 14.07 0.28 -14.54
C ARG A 267 14.24 -1.22 -14.44
N ASN A 268 13.97 -1.92 -15.53
CA ASN A 268 14.31 -3.32 -15.66
C ASN A 268 15.79 -3.45 -16.05
N LEU A 269 16.54 -4.30 -15.32
CA LEU A 269 17.98 -4.57 -15.56
C LEU A 269 18.21 -5.93 -16.24
N GLY A 270 17.15 -6.70 -16.50
CA GLY A 270 17.22 -8.03 -17.11
C GLY A 270 17.36 -8.01 -18.63
N GLN A 271 17.40 -9.18 -19.20
CA GLN A 271 17.49 -9.39 -20.66
C GLN A 271 16.32 -8.77 -21.44
N TYR A 272 15.20 -8.48 -20.79
CA TYR A 272 14.04 -7.81 -21.40
C TYR A 272 14.04 -6.28 -21.21
N ALA A 273 15.14 -5.68 -20.74
CA ALA A 273 15.23 -4.25 -20.46
C ALA A 273 14.98 -3.36 -21.70
N THR A 274 15.24 -3.90 -22.90
CA THR A 274 15.00 -3.20 -24.18
C THR A 274 13.52 -3.18 -24.55
N VAL A 275 12.76 -4.20 -24.13
CA VAL A 275 11.33 -4.33 -24.38
C VAL A 275 10.52 -3.80 -23.20
N MET A 276 10.88 -4.21 -21.99
CA MET A 276 10.26 -3.72 -20.74
C MET A 276 10.97 -2.45 -20.29
N THR A 277 10.62 -1.33 -20.90
CA THR A 277 11.21 -0.01 -20.63
C THR A 277 10.88 0.48 -19.21
N ASN A 278 11.01 1.77 -18.97
CA ASN A 278 10.88 2.38 -17.65
C ASN A 278 9.41 2.38 -17.15
N THR A 279 9.25 2.41 -15.84
CA THR A 279 7.96 2.60 -15.16
C THR A 279 8.03 3.88 -14.34
N HIS A 280 6.99 4.69 -14.43
CA HIS A 280 6.81 5.90 -13.66
C HIS A 280 5.58 5.76 -12.77
N GLU A 281 5.70 6.24 -11.55
CA GLU A 281 4.62 6.20 -10.56
C GLU A 281 4.58 7.53 -9.80
N LEU A 282 3.39 8.09 -9.66
CA LEU A 282 3.13 9.33 -8.97
C LEU A 282 2.07 9.10 -7.90
N GLY A 283 2.43 9.35 -6.64
CA GLY A 283 1.57 9.22 -5.48
C GLY A 283 1.27 10.56 -4.83
N LEU A 284 0.02 10.81 -4.49
CA LEU A 284 -0.42 11.97 -3.74
C LEU A 284 -1.20 11.51 -2.51
N LYS A 285 -0.73 11.86 -1.31
CA LYS A 285 -1.35 11.49 -0.04
C LYS A 285 -1.78 12.74 0.71
N PHE A 286 -3.06 12.79 1.05
CA PHE A 286 -3.65 13.80 1.91
C PHE A 286 -3.76 13.25 3.33
N ILE A 287 -3.29 14.03 4.32
CA ILE A 287 -3.34 13.71 5.74
C ILE A 287 -4.39 14.63 6.36
N ILE A 288 -5.53 14.06 6.77
CA ILE A 288 -6.68 14.79 7.27
C ILE A 288 -6.73 14.67 8.79
N GLY A 289 -6.56 15.79 9.46
CA GLY A 289 -6.59 15.88 10.91
C GLY A 289 -5.26 15.49 11.56
N THR A 290 -4.61 16.43 12.18
CA THR A 290 -3.55 16.16 13.14
C THR A 290 -4.20 15.65 14.41
N GLY A 291 -4.35 14.33 14.52
CA GLY A 291 -4.83 13.73 15.77
C GLY A 291 -3.86 14.05 16.89
N LYS A 292 -4.28 14.90 17.81
CA LYS A 292 -3.55 15.20 19.05
C LYS A 292 -3.35 14.00 19.98
N ASN A 293 -3.77 12.80 19.58
CA ASN A 293 -3.66 11.58 20.37
C ASN A 293 -3.30 10.39 19.51
N GLY A 294 -2.01 10.12 19.34
CA GLY A 294 -1.53 8.92 18.67
C GLY A 294 -0.02 8.93 18.48
N SER A 295 0.71 8.81 19.59
CA SER A 295 2.15 8.61 19.57
C SER A 295 2.55 7.42 18.69
N SER A 296 3.25 7.71 17.62
CA SER A 296 4.28 6.82 17.13
C SER A 296 5.39 7.57 16.41
N SER A 297 5.80 8.64 16.99
CA SER A 297 7.16 9.17 17.09
C SER A 297 7.14 10.15 18.24
N ASN A 298 7.24 9.65 19.49
CA ASN A 298 7.60 10.45 20.61
C ASN A 298 9.06 10.89 20.44
N THR A 299 9.24 11.93 19.64
CA THR A 299 10.22 12.94 19.96
C THR A 299 9.35 14.18 20.19
N PRO A 300 9.21 14.67 21.44
CA PRO A 300 8.72 16.01 21.67
C PRO A 300 9.57 16.92 20.79
N SER A 301 8.97 17.80 20.00
CA SER A 301 9.76 18.85 19.38
C SER A 301 10.52 19.53 20.52
N SER A 302 11.73 20.00 20.27
CA SER A 302 12.54 20.71 21.27
C SER A 302 11.73 21.79 21.99
N ARG A 303 10.77 22.44 21.32
CA ARG A 303 9.79 23.36 21.92
C ARG A 303 8.87 22.71 22.97
N ASN A 304 8.33 21.52 22.73
CA ASN A 304 7.48 20.85 23.72
C ASN A 304 8.27 20.35 24.93
N MET A 305 9.56 20.04 24.76
CA MET A 305 10.45 19.70 25.87
C MET A 305 10.80 20.95 26.68
N GLU A 306 11.06 22.10 26.05
CA GLU A 306 11.30 23.37 26.73
C GLU A 306 10.06 23.87 27.49
N GLU A 307 8.85 23.76 26.87
CA GLU A 307 7.60 24.10 27.56
C GLU A 307 7.29 23.15 28.73
N LEU A 308 7.56 21.86 28.62
CA LEU A 308 7.42 20.91 29.72
C LEU A 308 8.45 21.16 30.82
N GLN A 309 9.68 21.49 30.46
CA GLN A 309 10.72 21.84 31.43
C GLN A 309 10.36 23.10 32.17
N GLN A 310 9.87 24.17 31.50
CA GLN A 310 9.37 25.38 32.15
C GLN A 310 8.21 25.08 33.12
N GLN A 311 7.26 24.22 32.75
CA GLN A 311 6.16 23.82 33.64
C GLN A 311 6.65 23.03 34.87
N VAL A 312 7.68 22.22 34.72
CA VAL A 312 8.30 21.51 35.86
C VAL A 312 8.97 22.50 36.80
N ASP A 313 9.77 23.41 36.24
CA ASP A 313 10.48 24.42 37.01
C ASP A 313 9.50 25.38 37.78
N GLU A 314 8.40 25.82 37.13
CA GLU A 314 7.34 26.59 37.77
C GLU A 314 6.62 25.80 38.89
N ASN A 315 6.37 24.51 38.70
CA ASN A 315 5.75 23.68 39.71
C ASN A 315 6.69 23.43 40.91
N GLU A 316 7.99 23.28 40.72
CA GLU A 316 8.97 23.16 41.78
C GLU A 316 9.06 24.43 42.64
N ILE A 317 9.05 25.63 42.02
CA ILE A 317 9.00 26.91 42.71
C ILE A 317 7.72 27.00 43.54
N ARG A 318 6.58 26.58 43.00
CA ARG A 318 5.29 26.64 43.69
C ARG A 318 5.21 25.67 44.86
N ILE A 319 5.80 24.48 44.73
CA ILE A 319 5.93 23.51 45.83
C ILE A 319 6.83 24.08 46.96
N ALA A 320 7.96 24.70 46.59
CA ALA A 320 8.85 25.31 47.58
C ALA A 320 8.18 26.46 48.35
N GLU A 321 7.35 27.27 47.66
CA GLU A 321 6.57 28.36 48.32
C GLU A 321 5.48 27.81 49.25
N LEU A 322 4.77 26.74 48.83
CA LEU A 322 3.78 26.07 49.66
C LEU A 322 4.41 25.44 50.90
N ASN A 323 5.56 24.81 50.79
CA ASN A 323 6.29 24.24 51.92
C ASN A 323 6.72 25.32 52.92
N ARG A 324 7.23 26.49 52.46
CA ARG A 324 7.53 27.63 53.34
C ARG A 324 6.31 28.17 54.09
N ARG A 325 5.13 28.18 53.44
CA ARG A 325 3.88 28.59 54.11
C ARG A 325 3.44 27.57 55.15
N ILE A 326 3.62 26.29 54.91
CA ILE A 326 3.34 25.23 55.88
C ILE A 326 4.26 25.38 57.08
N ASP A 327 5.58 25.51 56.85
CA ASP A 327 6.56 25.70 57.92
C ASP A 327 6.26 26.96 58.76
N SER A 328 5.78 28.05 58.15
CA SER A 328 5.38 29.28 58.85
C SER A 328 4.08 29.13 59.66
N LEU A 329 3.19 28.22 59.28
CA LEU A 329 1.98 27.91 60.01
C LEU A 329 2.26 26.99 61.21
N ASP A 330 3.19 26.05 61.08
CA ASP A 330 3.62 25.17 62.18
C ASP A 330 4.42 25.88 63.28
N GLN A 331 5.06 27.04 62.98
CA GLN A 331 5.74 27.89 63.99
C GLN A 331 4.82 28.81 64.79
N ASN A 332 3.54 28.92 64.41
CA ASN A 332 2.55 29.77 65.03
C ASN A 332 1.49 29.01 65.86
N VAL A 333 1.68 27.69 66.03
CA VAL A 333 0.92 26.85 66.98
C VAL A 333 1.80 26.48 68.16
#